data_58a9427efa13e4d4997b95bbfc460a64
#
_entry.id   58a9427efa13e4d4997b95bbfc460a64
#
_cell.length_a   1.000
_cell.length_b   1.000
_cell.length_c   1.000
_cell.angle_alpha   90.00
_cell.angle_beta   90.00
_cell.angle_gamma   90.00
#
_symmetry.space_group_name_H-M   'P 1'
#
loop_
_entity.id
_entity.type
_entity.pdbx_description
1 polymer ?
#
loop_
_entity_poly.entity_id
_entity_poly.type
_entity_poly.pdbx_seq_one_letter_code
_entity_poly.pdbx_strand_id
1 'polypeptide(L)'
;NDLRGVVGGIQTALNLEPQIKQWAKYFSNKENALFLGRGIHYPIALEGSLKLKEISYIHAEAYPAGELKHGPLALVDKNMPVVVIAPNDALLEKVKSNMQEVKARGGILFVFADSDSHFIETKGIKVIRAPRHSGILSPIIHTIPVQLLAYHVALRKGTDVDKPRNLAKSVTVE
;
A
#
# COMPACT_ATOMS: atom_id res chain seq x y z
N ASN A 1 9.94 23.95 10.24
CA ASN A 1 10.38 23.64 8.85
C ASN A 1 9.74 22.37 8.29
N ASP A 2 9.40 21.37 9.11
CA ASP A 2 8.92 20.07 8.61
C ASP A 2 7.56 20.16 7.92
N LEU A 3 6.61 20.93 8.46
CA LEU A 3 5.29 21.11 7.84
C LEU A 3 5.36 21.75 6.43
N ARG A 4 6.29 22.66 6.20
CA ARG A 4 6.48 23.25 4.86
C ARG A 4 6.98 22.23 3.85
N GLY A 5 7.79 21.28 4.28
CA GLY A 5 8.29 20.19 3.44
C GLY A 5 7.19 19.19 3.05
N VAL A 6 6.14 19.04 3.87
CA VAL A 6 5.04 18.12 3.59
C VAL A 6 4.30 18.49 2.30
N VAL A 7 4.08 19.78 2.04
CA VAL A 7 3.37 20.22 0.81
C VAL A 7 4.13 19.78 -0.44
N GLY A 8 5.44 20.01 -0.48
CA GLY A 8 6.28 19.54 -1.59
C GLY A 8 6.33 18.00 -1.67
N GLY A 9 6.35 17.33 -0.54
CA GLY A 9 6.29 15.86 -0.46
C GLY A 9 4.99 15.31 -1.01
N ILE A 10 3.84 15.90 -0.69
CA ILE A 10 2.53 15.52 -1.25
C ILE A 10 2.54 15.68 -2.76
N GLN A 11 3.00 16.83 -3.29
CA GLN A 11 3.06 17.04 -4.73
C GLN A 11 3.97 16.00 -5.42
N THR A 12 5.10 15.69 -4.82
CA THR A 12 6.00 14.66 -5.35
C THR A 12 5.37 13.26 -5.28
N ALA A 13 4.62 12.95 -4.22
CA ALA A 13 3.89 11.69 -4.09
C ALA A 13 2.79 11.56 -5.16
N LEU A 14 2.07 12.65 -5.47
CA LEU A 14 1.09 12.69 -6.55
C LEU A 14 1.74 12.42 -7.92
N ASN A 15 2.96 12.89 -8.15
CA ASN A 15 3.71 12.65 -9.38
C ASN A 15 4.11 11.16 -9.60
N LEU A 16 3.92 10.29 -8.61
CA LEU A 16 4.09 8.84 -8.75
C LEU A 16 2.95 8.17 -9.51
N GLU A 17 1.88 8.89 -9.80
CA GLU A 17 0.67 8.37 -10.44
C GLU A 17 0.94 7.51 -11.69
N PRO A 18 1.83 7.88 -12.65
CA PRO A 18 2.09 7.05 -13.82
C PRO A 18 2.63 5.66 -13.48
N GLN A 19 3.50 5.55 -12.47
CA GLN A 19 4.05 4.28 -12.00
C GLN A 19 2.98 3.45 -11.30
N ILE A 20 2.16 4.09 -10.47
CA ILE A 20 1.05 3.46 -9.74
C ILE A 20 0.00 2.92 -10.71
N LYS A 21 -0.30 3.64 -11.81
CA LYS A 21 -1.16 3.14 -12.90
C LYS A 21 -0.67 1.82 -13.52
N GLN A 22 0.64 1.62 -13.61
CA GLN A 22 1.18 0.33 -14.08
C GLN A 22 0.93 -0.79 -13.06
N TRP A 23 1.08 -0.50 -11.77
CA TRP A 23 0.74 -1.47 -10.72
C TRP A 23 -0.75 -1.82 -10.71
N ALA A 24 -1.62 -0.83 -10.88
CA ALA A 24 -3.07 -1.04 -10.93
C ALA A 24 -3.49 -2.07 -11.99
N LYS A 25 -2.73 -2.22 -13.09
CA LYS A 25 -2.98 -3.27 -14.09
C LYS A 25 -2.88 -4.68 -13.49
N TYR A 26 -1.96 -4.89 -12.58
CA TYR A 26 -1.79 -6.19 -11.93
C TYR A 26 -2.93 -6.47 -10.94
N PHE A 27 -3.35 -5.47 -10.19
CA PHE A 27 -4.39 -5.62 -9.17
C PHE A 27 -5.79 -5.81 -9.74
N SER A 28 -6.09 -5.24 -10.92
CA SER A 28 -7.45 -5.26 -11.47
C SER A 28 -8.04 -6.66 -11.69
N ASN A 29 -7.20 -7.68 -11.83
CA ASN A 29 -7.60 -9.08 -12.01
C ASN A 29 -7.47 -9.91 -10.73
N LYS A 30 -7.30 -9.27 -9.57
CA LYS A 30 -7.13 -9.95 -8.30
C LYS A 30 -8.40 -9.86 -7.46
N GLU A 31 -8.63 -10.89 -6.66
CA GLU A 31 -9.75 -10.95 -5.72
C GLU A 31 -9.33 -10.59 -4.31
N ASN A 32 -8.05 -10.81 -3.98
CA ASN A 32 -7.49 -10.57 -2.67
C ASN A 32 -6.21 -9.75 -2.75
N ALA A 33 -5.91 -8.99 -1.69
CA ALA A 33 -4.65 -8.28 -1.51
C ALA A 33 -4.31 -8.15 -0.03
N LEU A 34 -3.01 -8.16 0.30
CA LEU A 34 -2.54 -7.85 1.64
C LEU A 34 -1.78 -6.52 1.63
N PHE A 35 -1.90 -5.79 2.73
CA PHE A 35 -1.16 -4.57 2.99
C PHE A 35 -0.35 -4.73 4.28
N LEU A 36 0.90 -4.35 4.24
CA LEU A 36 1.82 -4.47 5.36
C LEU A 36 2.41 -3.11 5.72
N GLY A 37 2.34 -2.79 6.98
CA GLY A 37 3.02 -1.63 7.56
C GLY A 37 3.59 -1.98 8.93
N ARG A 38 4.47 -1.13 9.44
CA ARG A 38 5.05 -1.31 10.77
C ARG A 38 5.10 0.03 11.52
N GLY A 39 4.93 -0.02 12.85
CA GLY A 39 4.89 1.20 13.66
C GLY A 39 3.83 2.18 13.18
N ILE A 40 4.19 3.45 13.03
CA ILE A 40 3.29 4.53 12.59
C ILE A 40 2.79 4.38 11.14
N HIS A 41 3.35 3.45 10.37
CA HIS A 41 2.92 3.16 8.99
C HIS A 41 1.94 1.98 8.90
N TYR A 42 1.64 1.28 9.99
CA TYR A 42 0.57 0.29 10.00
C TYR A 42 -0.82 0.91 9.75
N PRO A 43 -1.19 2.05 10.37
CA PRO A 43 -2.43 2.76 10.00
C PRO A 43 -2.51 3.14 8.51
N ILE A 44 -1.39 3.39 7.84
CA ILE A 44 -1.38 3.67 6.40
C ILE A 44 -1.67 2.41 5.58
N ALA A 45 -1.18 1.25 6.02
CA ALA A 45 -1.56 -0.03 5.43
C ALA A 45 -3.07 -0.31 5.61
N LEU A 46 -3.63 0.00 6.77
CA LEU A 46 -5.08 -0.07 7.02
C LEU A 46 -5.87 0.83 6.06
N GLU A 47 -5.45 2.09 5.91
CA GLU A 47 -6.08 3.04 4.99
C GLU A 47 -6.01 2.52 3.54
N GLY A 48 -4.86 2.05 3.09
CA GLY A 48 -4.70 1.51 1.73
C GLY A 48 -5.60 0.30 1.47
N SER A 49 -5.67 -0.64 2.41
CA SER A 49 -6.54 -1.81 2.29
C SER A 49 -8.03 -1.43 2.32
N LEU A 50 -8.39 -0.46 3.17
CA LEU A 50 -9.75 0.05 3.27
C LEU A 50 -10.17 0.71 1.96
N LYS A 51 -9.39 1.64 1.42
CA LYS A 51 -9.71 2.31 0.15
C LYS A 51 -9.79 1.32 -1.01
N LEU A 52 -8.85 0.36 -1.08
CA LEU A 52 -8.92 -0.66 -2.13
C LEU A 52 -10.22 -1.48 -2.04
N LYS A 53 -10.59 -1.91 -0.86
CA LYS A 53 -11.82 -2.66 -0.59
C LYS A 53 -13.07 -1.87 -0.95
N GLU A 54 -13.17 -0.62 -0.48
CA GLU A 54 -14.36 0.22 -0.64
C GLU A 54 -14.71 0.49 -2.10
N ILE A 55 -13.71 0.80 -2.94
CA ILE A 55 -13.97 1.30 -4.30
C ILE A 55 -13.67 0.29 -5.39
N SER A 56 -12.88 -0.76 -5.14
CA SER A 56 -12.56 -1.79 -6.13
C SER A 56 -13.21 -3.15 -5.86
N TYR A 57 -13.75 -3.33 -4.65
CA TYR A 57 -14.37 -4.58 -4.17
C TYR A 57 -13.39 -5.77 -4.10
N ILE A 58 -12.10 -5.52 -4.12
CA ILE A 58 -11.08 -6.52 -3.82
C ILE A 58 -11.09 -6.74 -2.31
N HIS A 59 -11.10 -8.00 -1.86
CA HIS A 59 -10.95 -8.32 -0.45
C HIS A 59 -9.52 -7.98 -0.03
N ALA A 60 -9.34 -6.84 0.59
CA ALA A 60 -8.05 -6.33 1.02
C ALA A 60 -7.98 -6.21 2.53
N GLU A 61 -6.91 -6.72 3.12
CA GLU A 61 -6.66 -6.64 4.55
C GLU A 61 -5.27 -6.09 4.84
N ALA A 62 -5.11 -5.47 6.00
CA ALA A 62 -3.84 -4.97 6.45
C ALA A 62 -3.42 -5.62 7.76
N TYR A 63 -2.12 -5.90 7.87
CA TYR A 63 -1.53 -6.47 9.07
C TYR A 63 -0.25 -5.71 9.46
N PRO A 64 0.05 -5.61 10.76
CA PRO A 64 1.39 -5.25 11.16
C PRO A 64 2.37 -6.29 10.60
N ALA A 65 3.40 -5.85 9.90
CA ALA A 65 4.30 -6.76 9.21
C ALA A 65 4.93 -7.83 10.14
N GLY A 66 5.11 -7.49 11.42
CA GLY A 66 5.61 -8.44 12.43
C GLY A 66 4.64 -9.59 12.77
N GLU A 67 3.33 -9.39 12.49
CA GLU A 67 2.28 -10.37 12.82
C GLU A 67 2.00 -11.37 11.69
N LEU A 68 2.70 -11.25 10.55
CA LEU A 68 2.49 -12.12 9.40
C LEU A 68 2.53 -13.62 9.75
N LYS A 69 3.45 -14.01 10.63
CA LYS A 69 3.66 -15.41 11.03
C LYS A 69 2.51 -16.00 11.85
N HIS A 70 1.66 -15.15 12.42
CA HIS A 70 0.57 -15.55 13.31
C HIS A 70 -0.74 -15.85 12.55
N GLY A 71 -0.65 -16.16 11.25
CA GLY A 71 -1.80 -16.57 10.44
C GLY A 71 -1.75 -16.03 9.02
N PRO A 72 -1.67 -14.70 8.78
CA PRO A 72 -1.82 -14.11 7.44
C PRO A 72 -0.85 -14.66 6.39
N LEU A 73 0.32 -15.12 6.81
CA LEU A 73 1.33 -15.70 5.93
C LEU A 73 0.84 -16.98 5.22
N ALA A 74 -0.15 -17.69 5.79
CA ALA A 74 -0.77 -18.84 5.18
C ALA A 74 -1.57 -18.52 3.91
N LEU A 75 -2.01 -17.25 3.77
CA LEU A 75 -2.77 -16.77 2.61
C LEU A 75 -1.87 -16.37 1.44
N VAL A 76 -0.57 -16.25 1.66
CA VAL A 76 0.37 -15.75 0.66
C VAL A 76 0.68 -16.82 -0.38
N ASP A 77 0.34 -16.52 -1.62
CA ASP A 77 0.70 -17.29 -2.81
C ASP A 77 1.04 -16.35 -3.99
N LYS A 78 1.26 -16.93 -5.17
CA LYS A 78 1.58 -16.20 -6.41
C LYS A 78 0.41 -15.32 -6.92
N ASN A 79 -0.78 -15.51 -6.42
CA ASN A 79 -1.97 -14.78 -6.88
C ASN A 79 -2.32 -13.61 -5.96
N MET A 80 -1.80 -13.60 -4.74
CA MET A 80 -2.04 -12.54 -3.78
C MET A 80 -0.97 -11.47 -3.83
N PRO A 81 -1.24 -10.26 -4.34
CA PRO A 81 -0.33 -9.14 -4.24
C PRO A 81 -0.20 -8.67 -2.80
N VAL A 82 1.00 -8.33 -2.40
CA VAL A 82 1.30 -7.81 -1.06
C VAL A 82 1.89 -6.42 -1.18
N VAL A 83 1.15 -5.42 -0.76
CA VAL A 83 1.60 -4.02 -0.70
C VAL A 83 2.35 -3.80 0.61
N VAL A 84 3.53 -3.19 0.52
CA VAL A 84 4.38 -2.93 1.68
C VAL A 84 4.70 -1.44 1.75
N ILE A 85 4.41 -0.82 2.89
CA ILE A 85 4.86 0.53 3.21
C ILE A 85 6.19 0.39 3.95
N ALA A 86 7.28 0.80 3.31
CA ALA A 86 8.65 0.58 3.75
C ALA A 86 9.45 1.91 3.83
N PRO A 87 9.12 2.79 4.77
CA PRO A 87 9.86 4.01 5.00
C PRO A 87 11.29 3.70 5.46
N ASN A 88 12.21 4.64 5.22
CA ASN A 88 13.58 4.53 5.69
C ASN A 88 13.71 4.96 7.17
N ASP A 89 13.19 4.13 8.05
CA ASP A 89 13.20 4.33 9.50
C ASP A 89 13.90 3.18 10.25
N ALA A 90 13.91 3.25 11.57
CA ALA A 90 14.54 2.24 12.42
C ALA A 90 13.92 0.83 12.29
N LEU A 91 12.75 0.70 11.67
CA LEU A 91 12.05 -0.58 11.48
C LEU A 91 12.26 -1.19 10.10
N LEU A 92 12.97 -0.49 9.19
CA LEU A 92 13.13 -0.89 7.80
C LEU A 92 13.71 -2.31 7.65
N GLU A 93 14.75 -2.64 8.40
CA GLU A 93 15.39 -3.98 8.31
C GLU A 93 14.44 -5.09 8.77
N LYS A 94 13.56 -4.80 9.73
CA LYS A 94 12.52 -5.74 10.16
C LYS A 94 11.44 -5.90 9.07
N VAL A 95 11.08 -4.82 8.37
CA VAL A 95 10.17 -4.87 7.21
C VAL A 95 10.79 -5.72 6.10
N LYS A 96 12.06 -5.51 5.78
CA LYS A 96 12.78 -6.31 4.78
C LYS A 96 12.78 -7.81 5.13
N SER A 97 12.98 -8.15 6.40
CA SER A 97 12.89 -9.54 6.85
C SER A 97 11.50 -10.14 6.59
N ASN A 98 10.43 -9.41 6.92
CA ASN A 98 9.06 -9.87 6.64
C ASN A 98 8.80 -10.00 5.13
N MET A 99 9.35 -9.12 4.30
CA MET A 99 9.26 -9.24 2.83
C MET A 99 9.90 -10.53 2.31
N GLN A 100 11.03 -10.98 2.89
CA GLN A 100 11.65 -12.25 2.51
C GLN A 100 10.75 -13.45 2.84
N GLU A 101 9.98 -13.38 3.92
CA GLU A 101 9.01 -14.42 4.29
C GLU A 101 7.88 -14.54 3.25
N VAL A 102 7.39 -13.41 2.75
CA VAL A 102 6.39 -13.34 1.68
C VAL A 102 6.98 -13.90 0.38
N LYS A 103 8.19 -13.44 0.01
CA LYS A 103 8.88 -13.88 -1.20
C LYS A 103 9.14 -15.38 -1.22
N ALA A 104 9.55 -15.95 -0.10
CA ALA A 104 9.82 -17.38 0.04
C ALA A 104 8.58 -18.26 -0.23
N ARG A 105 7.38 -17.68 -0.17
CA ARG A 105 6.10 -18.35 -0.45
C ARG A 105 5.53 -18.02 -1.83
N GLY A 106 6.34 -17.36 -2.67
CA GLY A 106 5.96 -17.00 -4.03
C GLY A 106 5.09 -15.74 -4.12
N GLY A 107 4.86 -15.02 -3.02
CA GLY A 107 4.12 -13.76 -3.02
C GLY A 107 4.83 -12.69 -3.83
N ILE A 108 4.05 -11.83 -4.49
CA ILE A 108 4.56 -10.68 -5.24
C ILE A 108 4.41 -9.43 -4.40
N LEU A 109 5.53 -8.76 -4.16
CA LEU A 109 5.65 -7.58 -3.33
C LEU A 109 5.59 -6.29 -4.16
N PHE A 110 4.78 -5.35 -3.72
CA PHE A 110 4.62 -3.99 -4.25
C PHE A 110 5.04 -3.01 -3.15
N VAL A 111 6.25 -2.51 -3.23
CA VAL A 111 6.90 -1.79 -2.14
C VAL A 111 6.89 -0.29 -2.40
N PHE A 112 6.21 0.46 -1.56
CA PHE A 112 6.38 1.90 -1.47
C PHE A 112 7.52 2.19 -0.50
N ALA A 113 8.68 2.52 -1.03
CA ALA A 113 9.91 2.74 -0.28
C ALA A 113 10.32 4.21 -0.36
N ASP A 114 11.01 4.71 0.66
CA ASP A 114 11.58 6.05 0.58
C ASP A 114 12.67 6.14 -0.49
N SER A 115 12.80 7.30 -1.12
CA SER A 115 13.75 7.55 -2.22
C SER A 115 15.20 7.35 -1.85
N ASP A 116 15.54 7.48 -0.57
CA ASP A 116 16.88 7.28 -0.01
C ASP A 116 17.12 5.86 0.53
N SER A 117 16.15 4.96 0.41
CA SER A 117 16.30 3.58 0.82
C SER A 117 16.92 2.72 -0.28
N HIS A 118 17.71 1.72 0.13
CA HIS A 118 18.35 0.78 -0.80
C HIS A 118 17.45 -0.42 -1.03
N PHE A 119 16.46 -0.26 -1.93
CA PHE A 119 15.69 -1.39 -2.47
C PHE A 119 16.10 -1.66 -3.90
N ILE A 120 16.23 -2.93 -4.25
CA ILE A 120 16.49 -3.37 -5.62
C ILE A 120 15.26 -4.13 -6.11
N GLU A 121 14.75 -3.72 -7.28
CA GLU A 121 13.73 -4.49 -7.96
C GLU A 121 14.29 -5.84 -8.38
N THR A 122 13.53 -6.88 -8.12
CA THR A 122 13.88 -8.25 -8.49
C THR A 122 12.61 -8.97 -8.97
N LYS A 123 12.78 -10.18 -9.51
CA LYS A 123 11.62 -11.02 -9.79
C LYS A 123 10.80 -11.23 -8.50
N GLY A 124 9.56 -10.76 -8.50
CA GLY A 124 8.63 -10.81 -7.35
C GLY A 124 8.72 -9.62 -6.38
N ILE A 125 9.60 -8.64 -6.62
CA ILE A 125 9.63 -7.37 -5.86
C ILE A 125 9.61 -6.21 -6.84
N LYS A 126 8.55 -5.41 -6.77
CA LYS A 126 8.37 -4.15 -7.50
C LYS A 126 8.49 -3.00 -6.53
N VAL A 127 9.15 -1.92 -6.93
CA VAL A 127 9.42 -0.79 -6.04
C VAL A 127 8.98 0.53 -6.68
N ILE A 128 8.21 1.32 -5.95
CA ILE A 128 7.99 2.74 -6.25
C ILE A 128 8.65 3.54 -5.13
N ARG A 129 9.45 4.53 -5.53
CA ARG A 129 10.19 5.38 -4.59
C ARG A 129 9.38 6.61 -4.26
N ALA A 130 8.80 6.60 -3.06
CA ALA A 130 8.12 7.75 -2.49
C ALA A 130 9.12 8.82 -2.03
N PRO A 131 8.70 10.10 -1.97
CA PRO A 131 9.54 11.13 -1.40
C PRO A 131 9.90 10.79 0.03
N ARG A 132 11.17 10.97 0.37
CA ARG A 132 11.61 10.83 1.75
C ARG A 132 10.90 11.86 2.63
N HIS A 133 10.34 11.39 3.71
CA HIS A 133 9.94 12.23 4.81
C HIS A 133 10.14 11.48 6.13
N SER A 134 10.96 12.03 6.99
CA SER A 134 11.26 11.46 8.30
C SER A 134 10.29 11.93 9.39
N GLY A 135 10.18 11.14 10.44
CA GLY A 135 9.45 11.51 11.64
C GLY A 135 7.93 11.35 11.53
N ILE A 136 7.24 12.03 12.42
CA ILE A 136 5.79 11.87 12.66
C ILE A 136 4.91 12.27 11.47
N LEU A 137 5.43 13.06 10.54
CA LEU A 137 4.69 13.52 9.35
C LEU A 137 4.82 12.58 8.15
N SER A 138 5.71 11.58 8.22
CA SER A 138 5.89 10.56 7.17
C SER A 138 4.59 9.87 6.74
N PRO A 139 3.67 9.50 7.65
CA PRO A 139 2.40 8.89 7.27
C PRO A 139 1.56 9.71 6.31
N ILE A 140 1.58 11.05 6.38
CA ILE A 140 0.82 11.94 5.49
C ILE A 140 1.24 11.68 4.03
N ILE A 141 2.55 11.62 3.78
CA ILE A 141 3.09 11.42 2.43
C ILE A 141 2.84 9.99 1.94
N HIS A 142 3.02 9.00 2.81
CA HIS A 142 2.85 7.59 2.44
C HIS A 142 1.38 7.16 2.25
N THR A 143 0.43 7.97 2.71
CA THR A 143 -1.01 7.76 2.44
C THR A 143 -1.35 7.99 0.96
N ILE A 144 -0.73 8.98 0.32
CA ILE A 144 -1.07 9.36 -1.06
C ILE A 144 -0.88 8.19 -2.06
N PRO A 145 0.27 7.49 -2.09
CA PRO A 145 0.47 6.39 -3.04
C PRO A 145 -0.52 5.24 -2.88
N VAL A 146 -0.91 4.89 -1.66
CA VAL A 146 -1.86 3.79 -1.43
C VAL A 146 -3.28 4.17 -1.83
N GLN A 147 -3.67 5.44 -1.64
CA GLN A 147 -4.96 5.95 -2.13
C GLN A 147 -4.99 6.01 -3.66
N LEU A 148 -3.92 6.48 -4.31
CA LEU A 148 -3.80 6.48 -5.77
C LEU A 148 -3.85 5.06 -6.33
N LEU A 149 -3.25 4.07 -5.66
CA LEU A 149 -3.33 2.68 -6.09
C LEU A 149 -4.79 2.19 -6.07
N ALA A 150 -5.50 2.39 -4.97
CA ALA A 150 -6.91 2.02 -4.84
C ALA A 150 -7.77 2.68 -5.92
N TYR A 151 -7.59 3.97 -6.14
CA TYR A 151 -8.30 4.75 -7.15
C TYR A 151 -8.09 4.19 -8.57
N HIS A 152 -6.85 3.97 -8.99
CA HIS A 152 -6.56 3.46 -10.32
C HIS A 152 -6.95 2.00 -10.52
N VAL A 153 -6.94 1.19 -9.48
CA VAL A 153 -7.48 -0.17 -9.54
C VAL A 153 -8.99 -0.13 -9.76
N ALA A 154 -9.71 0.73 -9.04
CA ALA A 154 -11.15 0.92 -9.21
C ALA A 154 -11.51 1.37 -10.63
N LEU A 155 -10.84 2.40 -11.15
CA LEU A 155 -11.04 2.85 -12.53
C LEU A 155 -10.82 1.74 -13.56
N ARG A 156 -9.80 0.90 -13.36
CA ARG A 156 -9.56 -0.23 -14.27
C ARG A 156 -10.59 -1.33 -14.18
N LYS A 157 -11.18 -1.52 -13.02
CA LYS A 157 -12.29 -2.47 -12.82
C LYS A 157 -13.63 -1.92 -13.32
N GLY A 158 -13.69 -0.62 -13.67
CA GLY A 158 -14.91 0.05 -14.10
C GLY A 158 -15.91 0.27 -12.95
N THR A 159 -15.42 0.32 -11.71
CA THR A 159 -16.25 0.60 -10.55
C THR A 159 -16.38 2.12 -10.35
N ASP A 160 -17.53 2.55 -9.81
CA ASP A 160 -17.78 3.96 -9.49
C ASP A 160 -17.05 4.33 -8.20
N VAL A 161 -16.07 5.22 -8.30
CA VAL A 161 -15.24 5.67 -7.17
C VAL A 161 -15.97 6.69 -6.29
N ASP A 162 -16.95 7.38 -6.84
CA ASP A 162 -17.71 8.43 -6.13
C ASP A 162 -18.94 7.87 -5.43
N LYS A 163 -19.49 6.77 -5.96
CA LYS A 163 -20.68 6.09 -5.43
C LYS A 163 -20.47 4.59 -5.32
N PRO A 164 -19.57 4.14 -4.46
CA PRO A 164 -19.35 2.71 -4.25
C PRO A 164 -20.63 2.05 -3.70
N ARG A 165 -20.88 0.82 -4.16
CA ARG A 165 -22.07 0.06 -3.75
C ARG A 165 -22.09 -0.17 -2.24
N ASN A 166 -23.28 -0.19 -1.66
CA ASN A 166 -23.52 -0.54 -0.25
C ASN A 166 -22.86 0.40 0.77
N LEU A 167 -22.33 1.54 0.34
CA LEU A 167 -21.77 2.57 1.21
C LEU A 167 -22.63 3.83 1.13
N ALA A 168 -22.93 4.43 2.28
CA ALA A 168 -23.64 5.70 2.39
C ALA A 168 -22.78 6.69 3.15
N LYS A 169 -22.89 7.98 2.76
CA LYS A 169 -22.22 9.09 3.49
C LYS A 169 -22.84 9.34 4.86
N SER A 170 -24.06 8.89 5.05
CA SER A 170 -24.75 8.85 6.33
C SER A 170 -25.62 7.60 6.40
N VAL A 171 -25.60 6.92 7.52
CA VAL A 171 -26.54 5.82 7.79
C VAL A 171 -27.85 6.44 8.23
N THR A 172 -28.86 6.35 7.38
CA THR A 172 -30.21 6.87 7.65
C THR A 172 -31.22 5.75 7.88
N VAL A 173 -30.76 4.51 7.92
CA VAL A 173 -31.59 3.33 8.18
C VAL A 173 -31.32 2.85 9.60
N GLU A 174 -32.33 2.95 10.46
CA GLU A 174 -32.38 2.32 11.76
C GLU A 174 -32.85 0.86 11.60
#